data_994592b013a623f29f7b518004a92ba4
#
_entry.id   994592b013a623f29f7b518004a92ba4
#
_cell.length_a   1.000
_cell.length_b   1.000
_cell.length_c   1.000
_cell.angle_alpha   90.00
_cell.angle_beta   90.00
_cell.angle_gamma   90.00
#
_symmetry.space_group_name_H-M   'P 1'
#
loop_
_entity.id
_entity.type
_entity.pdbx_description
1 polymer ?
#
loop_
_entity_poly.entity_id
_entity_poly.type
_entity_poly.pdbx_seq_one_letter_code
_entity_poly.pdbx_strand_id
1 'polypeptide(L)'
;PTGALKTCKITSVTEKNFTIQLYKGIVSGLYNVYIQRGSSKKLMGTMDLTVSYTAPPSEDDKDITVKDGNNVYGVVSCNGKGVSGVVVSDGYEVVQTDSDGVYQFKSDKHHGYVFVSVPSGYEAVSEGVFPMIHQQLAKPVSEVERVDFPLVEAPGQENHTMLVFGDLHMANRTSDARQFADFAADVNEYLASYPGRKTYAMTLGDMTWELYWVSNKYAFDEYKRDINKIKGIQIFNTIGNHDHEMAVGLAGDFDTVTRYKKTIAPTYYSFNIGNVHYVVIDDIECTNTGKGDAASRDYNDKVVQEQLEWLKKDLSYVSKSTPLVFAMHAPLYNDSEKGSLNNTA
;
A
#
# COMPACT_ATOMS: atom_id res chain seq x y z
N PRO A 1 -4.15 -9.53 -17.08
CA PRO A 1 -4.77 -10.83 -17.37
C PRO A 1 -4.08 -11.44 -18.58
N THR A 2 -3.61 -12.67 -18.45
CA THR A 2 -2.79 -13.40 -19.43
C THR A 2 -3.48 -13.73 -20.76
N GLY A 3 -4.60 -13.08 -21.11
CA GLY A 3 -5.40 -13.40 -22.30
C GLY A 3 -6.10 -14.76 -22.27
N ALA A 4 -5.87 -15.57 -21.23
CA ALA A 4 -6.49 -16.88 -21.11
C ALA A 4 -7.97 -16.75 -20.77
N LEU A 5 -8.82 -17.48 -21.53
CA LEU A 5 -10.23 -17.56 -21.23
C LEU A 5 -10.47 -18.40 -19.98
N LYS A 6 -11.28 -17.87 -19.06
CA LYS A 6 -11.79 -18.60 -17.91
C LYS A 6 -13.31 -18.69 -17.99
N THR A 7 -13.84 -19.86 -17.71
CA THR A 7 -15.30 -20.07 -17.72
C THR A 7 -15.86 -19.83 -16.32
N CYS A 8 -16.84 -18.94 -16.22
CA CYS A 8 -17.61 -18.72 -15.01
C CYS A 8 -18.94 -19.48 -15.06
N LYS A 9 -19.41 -19.96 -13.91
CA LYS A 9 -20.69 -20.62 -13.79
C LYS A 9 -21.82 -19.60 -13.71
N ILE A 10 -22.83 -19.71 -14.55
CA ILE A 10 -24.05 -18.92 -14.40
C ILE A 10 -24.89 -19.52 -13.28
N THR A 11 -25.24 -18.72 -12.28
CA THR A 11 -25.99 -19.14 -11.09
C THR A 11 -27.46 -18.76 -11.17
N SER A 12 -27.79 -17.68 -11.89
CA SER A 12 -29.18 -17.30 -12.17
C SER A 12 -29.28 -16.52 -13.45
N VAL A 13 -30.47 -16.56 -14.08
CA VAL A 13 -30.80 -15.82 -15.31
C VAL A 13 -32.19 -15.24 -15.15
N THR A 14 -32.37 -13.98 -15.52
CA THR A 14 -33.66 -13.32 -15.69
C THR A 14 -33.74 -12.74 -17.09
N GLU A 15 -34.86 -12.15 -17.48
CA GLU A 15 -35.02 -11.53 -18.80
C GLU A 15 -34.01 -10.41 -19.09
N LYS A 16 -33.49 -9.75 -18.04
CA LYS A 16 -32.59 -8.58 -18.14
C LYS A 16 -31.22 -8.81 -17.58
N ASN A 17 -31.05 -9.77 -16.68
CA ASN A 17 -29.80 -9.95 -15.91
C ASN A 17 -29.43 -11.44 -15.82
N PHE A 18 -28.16 -11.69 -15.64
CA PHE A 18 -27.66 -13.00 -15.23
C PHE A 18 -26.60 -12.81 -14.13
N THR A 19 -26.54 -13.75 -13.20
CA THR A 19 -25.54 -13.80 -12.15
C THR A 19 -24.52 -14.87 -12.47
N ILE A 20 -23.27 -14.58 -12.31
CA ILE A 20 -22.16 -15.53 -12.50
C ILE A 20 -21.41 -15.72 -11.19
N GLN A 21 -20.96 -16.93 -10.97
CA GLN A 21 -19.98 -17.21 -9.93
C GLN A 21 -18.59 -17.03 -10.53
N LEU A 22 -17.82 -16.08 -9.98
CA LEU A 22 -16.44 -15.88 -10.38
C LEU A 22 -15.57 -17.07 -9.96
N TYR A 23 -14.52 -17.35 -10.70
CA TYR A 23 -13.57 -18.40 -10.34
C TYR A 23 -12.65 -17.95 -9.19
N LYS A 24 -12.20 -18.91 -8.40
CA LYS A 24 -11.26 -18.64 -7.31
C LYS A 24 -9.94 -18.07 -7.86
N GLY A 25 -9.44 -17.01 -7.23
CA GLY A 25 -8.20 -16.34 -7.65
C GLY A 25 -8.37 -15.33 -8.79
N ILE A 26 -9.60 -14.87 -9.08
CA ILE A 26 -9.78 -13.71 -9.94
C ILE A 26 -9.23 -12.48 -9.21
N VAL A 27 -8.55 -11.61 -9.94
CA VAL A 27 -7.97 -10.36 -9.40
C VAL A 27 -8.72 -9.15 -9.91
N SER A 28 -8.57 -8.01 -9.27
CA SER A 28 -9.12 -6.74 -9.76
C SER A 28 -8.58 -6.40 -11.15
N GLY A 29 -9.41 -5.82 -11.97
CA GLY A 29 -9.01 -5.41 -13.31
C GLY A 29 -10.15 -5.36 -14.32
N LEU A 30 -9.81 -4.95 -15.53
CA LEU A 30 -10.75 -4.87 -16.65
C LEU A 30 -10.82 -6.22 -17.38
N TYR A 31 -12.01 -6.78 -17.46
CA TYR A 31 -12.28 -8.08 -18.09
C TYR A 31 -13.19 -7.93 -19.29
N ASN A 32 -12.83 -8.58 -20.40
CA ASN A 32 -13.75 -8.78 -21.50
C ASN A 32 -14.70 -9.94 -21.15
N VAL A 33 -15.98 -9.67 -21.14
CA VAL A 33 -17.02 -10.67 -20.85
C VAL A 33 -17.58 -11.22 -22.15
N TYR A 34 -17.53 -12.53 -22.29
CA TYR A 34 -18.06 -13.24 -23.46
C TYR A 34 -19.16 -14.20 -23.05
N ILE A 35 -20.21 -14.30 -23.88
CA ILE A 35 -21.14 -15.44 -23.84
C ILE A 35 -20.74 -16.42 -24.94
N GLN A 36 -20.63 -17.69 -24.55
CA GLN A 36 -20.35 -18.78 -25.48
C GLN A 36 -21.50 -19.76 -25.52
N ARG A 37 -21.94 -20.11 -26.73
CA ARG A 37 -22.91 -21.18 -26.99
C ARG A 37 -22.34 -22.10 -28.06
N GLY A 38 -22.00 -23.33 -27.67
CA GLY A 38 -21.26 -24.24 -28.53
C GLY A 38 -19.93 -23.66 -28.98
N SER A 39 -19.65 -23.60 -30.25
CA SER A 39 -18.44 -23.00 -30.84
C SER A 39 -18.54 -21.48 -31.01
N SER A 40 -19.75 -20.91 -30.92
CA SER A 40 -19.97 -19.47 -31.13
C SER A 40 -19.69 -18.68 -29.84
N LYS A 41 -18.90 -17.62 -29.97
CA LYS A 41 -18.49 -16.74 -28.88
C LYS A 41 -18.79 -15.29 -29.25
N LYS A 42 -19.50 -14.58 -28.38
CA LYS A 42 -19.87 -13.18 -28.58
C LYS A 42 -19.36 -12.34 -27.40
N LEU A 43 -18.64 -11.27 -27.70
CA LEU A 43 -18.28 -10.25 -26.70
C LEU A 43 -19.56 -9.51 -26.27
N MET A 44 -19.80 -9.48 -24.97
CA MET A 44 -20.93 -8.77 -24.37
C MET A 44 -20.56 -7.37 -23.91
N GLY A 45 -19.31 -7.16 -23.59
CA GLY A 45 -18.77 -5.90 -23.09
C GLY A 45 -17.54 -6.11 -22.22
N THR A 46 -17.14 -5.04 -21.59
CA THR A 46 -16.08 -5.04 -20.58
C THR A 46 -16.69 -4.90 -19.19
N MET A 47 -16.08 -5.54 -18.22
CA MET A 47 -16.44 -5.45 -16.80
C MET A 47 -15.21 -4.96 -16.05
N ASP A 48 -15.32 -3.82 -15.39
CA ASP A 48 -14.35 -3.42 -14.40
C ASP A 48 -14.69 -4.10 -13.08
N LEU A 49 -13.80 -4.97 -12.62
CA LEU A 49 -14.00 -5.78 -11.44
C LEU A 49 -13.05 -5.30 -10.34
N THR A 50 -13.63 -4.75 -9.30
CA THR A 50 -12.91 -4.53 -8.04
C THR A 50 -13.16 -5.75 -7.15
N VAL A 51 -12.12 -6.52 -6.89
CA VAL A 51 -12.16 -7.61 -5.91
C VAL A 51 -11.75 -7.02 -4.57
N SER A 52 -12.75 -6.73 -3.73
CA SER A 52 -12.48 -6.49 -2.32
C SER A 52 -12.27 -7.84 -1.64
N TYR A 53 -11.09 -8.07 -1.13
CA TYR A 53 -10.79 -9.24 -0.35
C TYR A 53 -11.28 -8.98 1.10
N THR A 54 -12.45 -9.50 1.43
CA THR A 54 -12.72 -9.77 2.83
C THR A 54 -12.03 -11.09 3.12
N ALA A 55 -10.99 -11.08 3.95
CA ALA A 55 -10.36 -12.31 4.39
C ALA A 55 -11.48 -13.28 4.84
N PRO A 56 -11.61 -14.50 4.29
CA PRO A 56 -12.47 -15.46 4.91
C PRO A 56 -12.02 -15.56 6.36
N PRO A 57 -12.93 -15.68 7.33
CA PRO A 57 -12.53 -16.05 8.67
C PRO A 57 -11.60 -17.24 8.51
N SER A 58 -10.42 -17.18 9.11
CA SER A 58 -9.49 -18.32 9.07
C SER A 58 -10.28 -19.54 9.51
N GLU A 59 -10.13 -20.69 8.82
CA GLU A 59 -10.76 -21.94 9.28
C GLU A 59 -10.32 -22.31 10.70
N ASP A 60 -9.24 -21.71 11.17
CA ASP A 60 -8.79 -21.61 12.56
C ASP A 60 -9.36 -20.32 13.19
N ASP A 61 -10.66 -20.29 13.43
CA ASP A 61 -11.26 -19.35 14.39
C ASP A 61 -10.87 -19.85 15.81
N LYS A 62 -9.54 -19.97 16.02
CA LYS A 62 -9.00 -20.25 17.36
C LYS A 62 -9.43 -19.09 18.22
N ASP A 63 -10.09 -19.39 19.32
CA ASP A 63 -10.36 -18.42 20.38
C ASP A 63 -9.02 -17.87 20.88
N ILE A 64 -8.61 -16.73 20.31
CA ILE A 64 -7.38 -16.05 20.71
C ILE A 64 -7.67 -15.36 22.04
N THR A 65 -7.06 -15.83 23.10
CA THR A 65 -7.11 -15.14 24.38
C THR A 65 -6.23 -13.90 24.33
N VAL A 66 -6.86 -12.73 24.36
CA VAL A 66 -6.15 -11.46 24.43
C VAL A 66 -5.57 -11.30 25.83
N LYS A 67 -4.27 -11.03 25.92
CA LYS A 67 -3.56 -10.80 27.18
C LYS A 67 -4.02 -9.49 27.81
N ASP A 68 -4.05 -9.49 29.13
CA ASP A 68 -4.43 -8.30 29.91
C ASP A 68 -3.60 -7.06 29.48
N GLY A 69 -4.30 -5.97 29.25
CA GLY A 69 -3.69 -4.70 28.81
C GLY A 69 -3.53 -4.55 27.30
N ASN A 70 -3.62 -5.61 26.50
CA ASN A 70 -3.61 -5.52 25.04
C ASN A 70 -5.00 -5.16 24.52
N ASN A 71 -5.03 -4.37 23.46
CA ASN A 71 -6.29 -3.92 22.81
C ASN A 71 -6.26 -4.05 21.27
N VAL A 72 -5.15 -4.50 20.69
CA VAL A 72 -5.02 -4.87 19.28
C VAL A 72 -4.42 -6.26 19.19
N TYR A 73 -5.03 -7.11 18.36
CA TYR A 73 -4.56 -8.46 18.10
C TYR A 73 -5.01 -8.94 16.73
N GLY A 74 -4.41 -10.01 16.23
CA GLY A 74 -4.82 -10.62 14.96
C GLY A 74 -3.94 -11.78 14.57
N VAL A 75 -4.16 -12.27 13.36
CA VAL A 75 -3.42 -13.36 12.75
C VAL A 75 -2.83 -12.91 11.43
N VAL A 76 -1.55 -13.19 11.21
CA VAL A 76 -0.95 -13.16 9.88
C VAL A 76 -0.97 -14.58 9.34
N SER A 77 -1.61 -14.80 8.20
CA SER A 77 -1.82 -16.15 7.68
C SER A 77 -1.60 -16.26 6.18
N CYS A 78 -1.25 -17.46 5.72
CA CYS A 78 -1.18 -17.81 4.31
C CYS A 78 -1.84 -19.18 4.11
N ASN A 79 -2.75 -19.29 3.15
CA ASN A 79 -3.50 -20.53 2.86
C ASN A 79 -4.18 -21.14 4.11
N GLY A 80 -4.71 -20.30 5.03
CA GLY A 80 -5.36 -20.72 6.27
C GLY A 80 -4.40 -21.14 7.39
N LYS A 81 -3.09 -21.02 7.21
CA LYS A 81 -2.08 -21.34 8.23
C LYS A 81 -1.42 -20.06 8.73
N GLY A 82 -1.20 -19.98 10.03
CA GLY A 82 -0.45 -18.88 10.62
C GLY A 82 0.98 -18.79 10.10
N VAL A 83 1.46 -17.57 9.87
CA VAL A 83 2.85 -17.29 9.48
C VAL A 83 3.59 -16.71 10.67
N SER A 84 4.57 -17.47 11.18
CA SER A 84 5.38 -17.12 12.35
C SER A 84 6.47 -16.09 12.00
N GLY A 85 6.84 -15.26 12.99
CA GLY A 85 7.97 -14.34 12.87
C GLY A 85 7.71 -13.12 12.00
N VAL A 86 6.46 -12.83 11.68
CA VAL A 86 6.07 -11.66 10.90
C VAL A 86 5.99 -10.44 11.80
N VAL A 87 6.63 -9.36 11.41
CA VAL A 87 6.59 -8.09 12.14
C VAL A 87 5.29 -7.35 11.84
N VAL A 88 4.62 -6.87 12.90
CA VAL A 88 3.39 -6.08 12.84
C VAL A 88 3.55 -4.84 13.72
N SER A 89 3.02 -3.72 13.26
CA SER A 89 3.17 -2.43 13.95
C SER A 89 1.94 -1.53 13.77
N ASP A 90 1.75 -0.61 14.71
CA ASP A 90 0.80 0.51 14.60
C ASP A 90 1.52 1.86 14.35
N GLY A 91 2.82 1.81 14.07
CA GLY A 91 3.67 2.99 13.91
C GLY A 91 4.46 3.37 15.17
N TYR A 92 4.09 2.82 16.34
CA TYR A 92 4.78 2.98 17.62
C TYR A 92 5.29 1.67 18.17
N GLU A 93 4.36 0.74 18.37
CA GLU A 93 4.68 -0.60 18.85
C GLU A 93 5.03 -1.51 17.67
N VAL A 94 6.00 -2.35 17.88
CA VAL A 94 6.48 -3.33 16.89
C VAL A 94 6.56 -4.67 17.59
N VAL A 95 5.84 -5.64 17.08
CA VAL A 95 5.78 -7.00 17.62
C VAL A 95 5.99 -8.04 16.52
N GLN A 96 6.25 -9.26 16.90
CA GLN A 96 6.35 -10.39 15.99
C GLN A 96 5.23 -11.40 16.26
N THR A 97 4.74 -12.03 15.20
CA THR A 97 3.79 -13.14 15.31
C THR A 97 4.46 -14.37 15.96
N ASP A 98 3.71 -15.12 16.75
CA ASP A 98 4.11 -16.39 17.33
C ASP A 98 4.08 -17.57 16.32
N SER A 99 4.25 -18.80 16.80
CA SER A 99 4.23 -20.02 15.99
C SER A 99 2.91 -20.26 15.24
N ASP A 100 1.82 -19.71 15.75
CA ASP A 100 0.47 -19.82 15.18
C ASP A 100 0.10 -18.61 14.32
N GLY A 101 1.03 -17.70 14.09
CA GLY A 101 0.83 -16.45 13.33
C GLY A 101 0.09 -15.38 14.11
N VAL A 102 -0.11 -15.56 15.43
CA VAL A 102 -0.85 -14.63 16.28
C VAL A 102 0.07 -13.52 16.74
N TYR A 103 -0.43 -12.30 16.70
CA TYR A 103 0.18 -11.13 17.33
C TYR A 103 -0.81 -10.41 18.23
N GLN A 104 -0.33 -9.72 19.23
CA GLN A 104 -1.13 -8.84 20.08
C GLN A 104 -0.27 -7.84 20.84
N PHE A 105 -0.75 -6.64 20.99
CA PHE A 105 -0.05 -5.57 21.71
C PHE A 105 -1.05 -4.52 22.26
N LYS A 106 -0.53 -3.68 23.15
CA LYS A 106 -1.24 -2.49 23.61
C LYS A 106 -0.96 -1.35 22.65
N SER A 107 -1.99 -0.75 22.06
CA SER A 107 -1.92 0.41 21.19
C SER A 107 -2.66 1.59 21.80
N ASP A 108 -2.13 2.79 21.67
CA ASP A 108 -2.88 4.01 21.92
C ASP A 108 -3.73 4.43 20.70
N LYS A 109 -3.61 3.68 19.59
CA LYS A 109 -4.33 3.88 18.33
C LYS A 109 -4.14 5.28 17.72
N HIS A 110 -3.02 5.91 18.03
CA HIS A 110 -2.74 7.29 17.62
C HIS A 110 -2.74 7.46 16.10
N HIS A 111 -2.05 6.57 15.37
CA HIS A 111 -2.06 6.60 13.90
C HIS A 111 -3.36 6.11 13.26
N GLY A 112 -4.19 5.39 14.01
CA GLY A 112 -5.47 4.87 13.53
C GLY A 112 -5.36 3.68 12.56
N TYR A 113 -4.21 3.01 12.49
CA TYR A 113 -3.99 1.82 11.65
C TYR A 113 -3.07 0.81 12.31
N VAL A 114 -3.05 -0.38 11.74
CA VAL A 114 -2.03 -1.42 11.95
C VAL A 114 -1.50 -1.84 10.59
N PHE A 115 -0.22 -2.13 10.49
CA PHE A 115 0.39 -2.66 9.28
C PHE A 115 1.28 -3.86 9.53
N VAL A 116 1.50 -4.65 8.49
CA VAL A 116 2.37 -5.82 8.48
C VAL A 116 3.61 -5.53 7.63
N SER A 117 4.79 -5.79 8.19
CA SER A 117 6.03 -5.86 7.42
C SER A 117 6.07 -7.22 6.72
N VAL A 118 5.63 -7.24 5.46
CA VAL A 118 5.50 -8.49 4.70
C VAL A 118 6.82 -9.23 4.67
N PRO A 119 6.88 -10.51 5.10
CA PRO A 119 8.14 -11.25 5.15
C PRO A 119 8.56 -11.74 3.76
N SER A 120 9.86 -12.02 3.60
CA SER A 120 10.41 -12.63 2.40
C SER A 120 9.69 -13.95 2.06
N GLY A 121 9.47 -14.20 0.78
CA GLY A 121 8.76 -15.38 0.27
C GLY A 121 7.23 -15.20 0.25
N TYR A 122 6.72 -14.04 0.67
CA TYR A 122 5.30 -13.70 0.63
C TYR A 122 5.05 -12.36 -0.04
N GLU A 123 3.82 -12.15 -0.43
CA GLU A 123 3.24 -10.87 -0.86
C GLU A 123 1.96 -10.60 -0.06
N ALA A 124 1.64 -9.34 0.18
CA ALA A 124 0.32 -8.98 0.66
C ALA A 124 -0.72 -9.21 -0.45
N VAL A 125 -1.97 -9.47 -0.08
CA VAL A 125 -3.08 -9.39 -1.04
C VAL A 125 -3.13 -7.97 -1.59
N SER A 126 -3.48 -7.80 -2.86
CA SER A 126 -3.48 -6.49 -3.52
C SER A 126 -4.86 -6.06 -3.98
N GLU A 127 -5.14 -4.78 -3.81
CA GLU A 127 -6.23 -4.08 -4.49
C GLU A 127 -5.65 -3.32 -5.69
N GLY A 128 -5.77 -3.90 -6.87
CA GLY A 128 -5.06 -3.40 -8.05
C GLY A 128 -3.55 -3.50 -7.89
N VAL A 129 -2.85 -2.36 -7.89
CA VAL A 129 -1.39 -2.29 -7.64
C VAL A 129 -1.04 -2.01 -6.18
N PHE A 130 -2.03 -1.76 -5.32
CA PHE A 130 -1.81 -1.45 -3.91
C PHE A 130 -1.71 -2.72 -3.07
N PRO A 131 -0.56 -3.02 -2.44
CA PRO A 131 -0.47 -4.10 -1.47
C PRO A 131 -1.24 -3.73 -0.20
N MET A 132 -2.12 -4.61 0.25
CA MET A 132 -2.95 -4.41 1.44
C MET A 132 -2.14 -4.74 2.71
N ILE A 133 -1.12 -3.93 2.94
CA ILE A 133 -0.20 -4.10 4.07
C ILE A 133 -0.72 -3.48 5.38
N HIS A 134 -1.77 -2.68 5.32
CA HIS A 134 -2.31 -1.99 6.50
C HIS A 134 -3.84 -2.03 6.54
N GLN A 135 -4.39 -1.89 7.73
CA GLN A 135 -5.82 -1.79 7.96
C GLN A 135 -6.11 -0.69 8.98
N GLN A 136 -7.20 0.04 8.76
CA GLN A 136 -7.64 1.10 9.66
C GLN A 136 -8.23 0.51 10.95
N LEU A 137 -7.93 1.13 12.08
CA LEU A 137 -8.56 0.84 13.36
C LEU A 137 -9.86 1.65 13.49
N ALA A 138 -10.95 0.96 13.80
CA ALA A 138 -12.28 1.56 13.87
C ALA A 138 -12.78 1.77 15.32
N LYS A 139 -12.22 0.99 16.27
CA LYS A 139 -12.66 1.02 17.66
C LYS A 139 -11.82 1.98 18.52
N PRO A 140 -12.40 2.59 19.55
CA PRO A 140 -11.65 3.44 20.47
C PRO A 140 -10.59 2.65 21.25
N VAL A 141 -9.64 3.35 21.85
CA VAL A 141 -8.51 2.76 22.60
C VAL A 141 -8.96 1.82 23.72
N SER A 142 -10.13 2.09 24.34
CA SER A 142 -10.70 1.28 25.41
C SER A 142 -11.26 -0.06 24.94
N GLU A 143 -11.40 -0.28 23.64
CA GLU A 143 -11.97 -1.50 23.07
C GLU A 143 -10.94 -2.34 22.35
N VAL A 144 -11.08 -3.65 22.52
CA VAL A 144 -10.23 -4.62 21.81
C VAL A 144 -10.68 -4.76 20.36
N GLU A 145 -9.69 -4.80 19.44
CA GLU A 145 -9.92 -4.87 18.01
C GLU A 145 -9.03 -5.95 17.37
N ARG A 146 -9.64 -6.78 16.53
CA ARG A 146 -8.96 -7.80 15.75
C ARG A 146 -8.64 -7.28 14.36
N VAL A 147 -7.40 -7.48 13.92
CA VAL A 147 -6.90 -7.09 12.60
C VAL A 147 -6.09 -8.24 12.02
N ASP A 148 -6.58 -8.89 10.98
CA ASP A 148 -5.93 -10.05 10.37
C ASP A 148 -5.28 -9.67 9.03
N PHE A 149 -4.10 -10.24 8.74
CA PHE A 149 -3.37 -10.01 7.50
C PHE A 149 -3.20 -11.31 6.70
N PRO A 150 -3.97 -11.50 5.63
CA PRO A 150 -3.74 -12.61 4.70
C PRO A 150 -2.55 -12.31 3.79
N LEU A 151 -1.66 -13.28 3.66
CA LEU A 151 -0.52 -13.26 2.75
C LEU A 151 -0.69 -14.29 1.64
N VAL A 152 0.07 -14.12 0.57
CA VAL A 152 0.15 -15.02 -0.57
C VAL A 152 1.60 -15.47 -0.73
N GLU A 153 1.84 -16.75 -0.96
CA GLU A 153 3.19 -17.25 -1.25
C GLU A 153 3.76 -16.60 -2.52
N ALA A 154 4.98 -16.13 -2.45
CA ALA A 154 5.68 -15.46 -3.53
C ALA A 154 7.13 -15.97 -3.66
N PRO A 155 7.33 -17.22 -4.09
CA PRO A 155 8.68 -17.78 -4.24
C PRO A 155 9.46 -17.07 -5.36
N GLY A 156 10.78 -17.10 -5.28
CA GLY A 156 11.68 -16.59 -6.31
C GLY A 156 11.89 -15.07 -6.26
N GLN A 157 11.72 -14.47 -5.08
CA GLN A 157 11.93 -13.03 -4.88
C GLN A 157 13.40 -12.61 -4.77
N GLU A 158 14.35 -13.55 -4.67
CA GLU A 158 15.77 -13.27 -4.48
C GLU A 158 16.36 -12.45 -5.63
N ASN A 159 15.83 -12.65 -6.84
CA ASN A 159 16.19 -11.92 -8.04
C ASN A 159 15.00 -11.08 -8.53
N HIS A 160 14.71 -10.00 -7.85
CA HIS A 160 13.64 -9.10 -8.23
C HIS A 160 14.13 -7.80 -8.85
N THR A 161 13.23 -7.12 -9.53
CA THR A 161 13.42 -5.75 -10.02
C THR A 161 12.51 -4.81 -9.23
N MET A 162 13.06 -3.71 -8.75
CA MET A 162 12.31 -2.61 -8.17
C MET A 162 12.31 -1.43 -9.15
N LEU A 163 11.15 -1.11 -9.71
CA LEU A 163 10.94 0.13 -10.48
C LEU A 163 10.74 1.27 -9.50
N VAL A 164 11.34 2.41 -9.77
CA VAL A 164 11.25 3.59 -8.89
C VAL A 164 10.63 4.74 -9.67
N PHE A 165 9.52 5.29 -9.15
CA PHE A 165 8.78 6.39 -9.75
C PHE A 165 8.90 7.62 -8.84
N GLY A 166 9.59 8.67 -9.29
CA GLY A 166 9.72 9.92 -8.55
C GLY A 166 8.79 10.99 -9.08
N ASP A 167 8.28 11.84 -8.20
CA ASP A 167 7.66 13.13 -8.52
C ASP A 167 6.61 13.09 -9.64
N LEU A 168 5.62 12.23 -9.51
CA LEU A 168 4.58 12.08 -10.52
C LEU A 168 3.72 13.35 -10.67
N HIS A 169 3.53 14.11 -9.59
CA HIS A 169 2.80 15.39 -9.55
C HIS A 169 1.50 15.39 -10.35
N MET A 170 0.72 14.34 -10.22
CA MET A 170 -0.54 14.21 -10.94
C MET A 170 -1.58 15.18 -10.40
N ALA A 171 -2.15 16.00 -11.28
CA ALA A 171 -2.99 17.12 -10.86
C ALA A 171 -4.12 17.45 -11.84
N ASN A 172 -4.39 16.59 -12.83
CA ASN A 172 -5.40 16.80 -13.87
C ASN A 172 -5.23 18.15 -14.61
N ARG A 173 -3.98 18.57 -14.88
CA ARG A 173 -3.66 19.68 -15.78
C ARG A 173 -3.82 19.23 -17.22
N THR A 174 -3.66 20.13 -18.17
CA THR A 174 -4.00 19.94 -19.59
C THR A 174 -3.46 18.64 -20.22
N SER A 175 -2.30 18.14 -19.81
CA SER A 175 -1.67 16.94 -20.40
C SER A 175 -1.43 15.79 -19.44
N ASP A 176 -1.64 15.98 -18.15
CA ASP A 176 -1.26 15.00 -17.10
C ASP A 176 -1.84 13.61 -17.36
N ALA A 177 -3.15 13.51 -17.59
CA ALA A 177 -3.82 12.24 -17.79
C ALA A 177 -3.30 11.46 -19.01
N ARG A 178 -2.96 12.18 -20.10
CA ARG A 178 -2.41 11.57 -21.31
C ARG A 178 -0.97 11.13 -21.07
N GLN A 179 -0.11 11.99 -20.53
CA GLN A 179 1.28 11.66 -20.24
C GLN A 179 1.38 10.49 -19.29
N PHE A 180 0.52 10.44 -18.27
CA PHE A 180 0.50 9.30 -17.36
C PHE A 180 0.00 8.02 -18.04
N ALA A 181 -0.98 8.11 -18.94
CA ALA A 181 -1.44 6.95 -19.69
C ALA A 181 -0.34 6.38 -20.60
N ASP A 182 0.44 7.25 -21.25
CA ASP A 182 1.61 6.88 -22.06
C ASP A 182 2.67 6.21 -21.17
N PHE A 183 3.01 6.81 -20.04
CA PHE A 183 3.94 6.23 -19.06
C PHE A 183 3.47 4.85 -18.55
N ALA A 184 2.20 4.71 -18.20
CA ALA A 184 1.66 3.43 -17.73
C ALA A 184 1.68 2.36 -18.84
N ALA A 185 1.51 2.76 -20.10
CA ALA A 185 1.64 1.86 -21.24
C ALA A 185 3.08 1.38 -21.41
N ASP A 186 4.07 2.28 -21.30
CA ASP A 186 5.51 1.93 -21.38
C ASP A 186 5.90 0.98 -20.26
N VAL A 187 5.43 1.23 -19.01
CA VAL A 187 5.67 0.31 -17.89
C VAL A 187 5.05 -1.07 -18.16
N ASN A 188 3.82 -1.12 -18.66
CA ASN A 188 3.17 -2.39 -18.99
C ASN A 188 3.89 -3.14 -20.13
N GLU A 189 4.40 -2.43 -21.13
CA GLU A 189 5.24 -3.02 -22.20
C GLU A 189 6.55 -3.58 -21.64
N TYR A 190 7.23 -2.83 -20.76
CA TYR A 190 8.41 -3.32 -20.06
C TYR A 190 8.10 -4.61 -19.29
N LEU A 191 7.04 -4.65 -18.51
CA LEU A 191 6.63 -5.84 -17.75
C LEU A 191 6.33 -7.04 -18.68
N ALA A 192 5.68 -6.80 -19.81
CA ALA A 192 5.37 -7.82 -20.81
C ALA A 192 6.64 -8.36 -21.51
N SER A 193 7.67 -7.52 -21.62
CA SER A 193 8.95 -7.89 -22.23
C SER A 193 9.79 -8.83 -21.37
N TYR A 194 9.50 -8.92 -20.07
CA TYR A 194 10.23 -9.77 -19.12
C TYR A 194 9.28 -10.69 -18.35
N PRO A 195 8.57 -11.61 -19.04
CA PRO A 195 7.62 -12.51 -18.39
C PRO A 195 8.34 -13.42 -17.38
N GLY A 196 7.75 -13.54 -16.19
CA GLY A 196 8.32 -14.36 -15.11
C GLY A 196 9.37 -13.66 -14.24
N ARG A 197 9.81 -12.45 -14.57
CA ARG A 197 10.64 -11.65 -13.67
C ARG A 197 9.77 -11.12 -12.52
N LYS A 198 10.21 -11.35 -11.29
CA LYS A 198 9.58 -10.73 -10.12
C LYS A 198 9.86 -9.22 -10.16
N THR A 199 8.83 -8.45 -10.43
CA THR A 199 8.93 -6.99 -10.54
C THR A 199 7.95 -6.32 -9.59
N TYR A 200 8.45 -5.34 -8.88
CA TYR A 200 7.71 -4.47 -7.95
C TYR A 200 7.99 -3.02 -8.31
N ALA A 201 7.24 -2.10 -7.75
CA ALA A 201 7.55 -0.69 -7.88
C ALA A 201 7.41 0.03 -6.53
N MET A 202 8.05 1.19 -6.44
CA MET A 202 7.84 2.14 -5.36
C MET A 202 7.79 3.56 -5.91
N THR A 203 7.02 4.42 -5.26
CA THR A 203 7.09 5.86 -5.50
C THR A 203 8.05 6.50 -4.50
N LEU A 204 8.59 7.68 -4.85
CA LEU A 204 9.43 8.48 -3.95
C LEU A 204 8.75 9.80 -3.54
N GLY A 205 7.44 9.75 -3.31
CA GLY A 205 6.67 10.92 -2.92
C GLY A 205 6.15 11.75 -4.09
N ASP A 206 5.43 12.81 -3.74
CA ASP A 206 4.81 13.76 -4.68
C ASP A 206 4.00 13.08 -5.79
N MET A 207 3.15 12.15 -5.37
CA MET A 207 2.26 11.42 -6.27
C MET A 207 1.18 12.32 -6.82
N THR A 208 0.71 13.24 -5.98
CA THR A 208 -0.30 14.25 -6.29
C THR A 208 0.28 15.65 -6.11
N TRP A 209 -0.55 16.66 -6.28
CA TRP A 209 -0.18 18.03 -5.98
C TRP A 209 -1.34 18.73 -5.25
N GLU A 210 -1.19 18.97 -3.97
CA GLU A 210 -2.25 19.46 -3.06
C GLU A 210 -2.90 20.77 -3.52
N LEU A 211 -2.18 21.64 -4.24
CA LEU A 211 -2.73 22.87 -4.82
C LEU A 211 -3.90 22.61 -5.77
N TYR A 212 -3.97 21.45 -6.35
CA TYR A 212 -4.96 21.06 -7.36
C TYR A 212 -6.02 20.09 -6.84
N TRP A 213 -5.95 19.66 -5.59
CA TRP A 213 -6.92 18.72 -5.03
C TRP A 213 -8.37 19.22 -5.13
N VAL A 214 -8.57 20.51 -4.87
CA VAL A 214 -9.89 21.15 -4.95
C VAL A 214 -10.16 21.70 -6.35
N SER A 215 -9.26 22.52 -6.88
CA SER A 215 -9.48 23.23 -8.15
C SER A 215 -9.63 22.30 -9.36
N ASN A 216 -8.82 21.27 -9.43
CA ASN A 216 -8.82 20.29 -10.53
C ASN A 216 -9.53 18.99 -10.17
N LYS A 217 -10.02 18.85 -8.91
CA LYS A 217 -10.66 17.64 -8.39
C LYS A 217 -9.78 16.42 -8.60
N TYR A 218 -8.52 16.54 -8.24
CA TYR A 218 -7.53 15.48 -8.38
C TYR A 218 -6.74 15.32 -7.08
N ALA A 219 -7.02 14.24 -6.36
CA ALA A 219 -6.34 13.86 -5.15
C ALA A 219 -6.08 12.34 -5.12
N PHE A 220 -6.03 11.71 -3.97
CA PHE A 220 -5.63 10.31 -3.85
C PHE A 220 -6.59 9.31 -4.52
N ASP A 221 -7.89 9.57 -4.57
CA ASP A 221 -8.84 8.67 -5.22
C ASP A 221 -8.61 8.65 -6.75
N GLU A 222 -8.35 9.82 -7.33
CA GLU A 222 -8.01 9.95 -8.75
C GLU A 222 -6.62 9.35 -9.04
N TYR A 223 -5.66 9.56 -8.16
CA TYR A 223 -4.35 8.91 -8.24
C TYR A 223 -4.50 7.38 -8.22
N LYS A 224 -5.24 6.82 -7.25
CA LYS A 224 -5.51 5.37 -7.18
C LYS A 224 -6.10 4.83 -8.48
N ARG A 225 -7.06 5.54 -9.05
CA ARG A 225 -7.65 5.16 -10.34
C ARG A 225 -6.60 5.13 -11.44
N ASP A 226 -5.76 6.16 -11.52
CA ASP A 226 -4.82 6.33 -12.64
C ASP A 226 -3.60 5.43 -12.51
N ILE A 227 -3.00 5.29 -11.34
CA ILE A 227 -1.85 4.38 -11.11
C ILE A 227 -2.23 2.91 -11.39
N ASN A 228 -3.50 2.55 -11.19
CA ASN A 228 -4.05 1.24 -11.53
C ASN A 228 -4.12 0.96 -13.05
N LYS A 229 -3.70 1.88 -13.92
CA LYS A 229 -3.42 1.60 -15.34
C LYS A 229 -2.18 0.73 -15.52
N ILE A 230 -1.23 0.78 -14.59
CA ILE A 230 -0.16 -0.20 -14.46
C ILE A 230 -0.75 -1.50 -13.91
N LYS A 231 -0.30 -2.64 -14.41
CA LYS A 231 -0.90 -3.95 -14.10
C LYS A 231 0.13 -4.98 -13.68
N GLY A 232 -0.31 -5.87 -12.78
CA GLY A 232 0.43 -7.10 -12.49
C GLY A 232 1.65 -6.96 -11.59
N ILE A 233 1.81 -5.81 -10.94
CA ILE A 233 2.85 -5.57 -9.91
C ILE A 233 2.25 -4.91 -8.67
N GLN A 234 2.95 -5.01 -7.55
CA GLN A 234 2.67 -4.22 -6.35
C GLN A 234 3.48 -2.92 -6.39
N ILE A 235 2.82 -1.81 -6.00
CA ILE A 235 3.45 -0.49 -5.90
C ILE A 235 3.39 -0.02 -4.45
N PHE A 236 4.54 0.15 -3.83
CA PHE A 236 4.70 0.68 -2.48
C PHE A 236 4.84 2.20 -2.56
N ASN A 237 4.04 2.92 -1.78
CA ASN A 237 3.99 4.37 -1.90
C ASN A 237 4.75 5.05 -0.76
N THR A 238 5.61 6.00 -1.11
CA THR A 238 6.26 6.93 -0.19
C THR A 238 5.51 8.25 -0.25
N ILE A 239 5.34 8.92 0.87
CA ILE A 239 4.74 10.26 0.92
C ILE A 239 5.78 11.33 0.54
N GLY A 240 5.33 12.42 -0.11
CA GLY A 240 6.14 13.61 -0.37
C GLY A 240 5.48 14.87 0.14
N ASN A 241 6.15 16.01 0.03
CA ASN A 241 5.65 17.26 0.58
C ASN A 241 4.35 17.75 -0.10
N HIS A 242 4.10 17.37 -1.36
CA HIS A 242 2.86 17.68 -2.07
C HIS A 242 1.71 16.69 -1.79
N ASP A 243 1.95 15.68 -0.97
CA ASP A 243 0.93 14.71 -0.54
C ASP A 243 0.38 15.04 0.86
N HIS A 244 0.81 16.15 1.47
CA HIS A 244 0.30 16.69 2.72
C HIS A 244 -0.88 17.64 2.46
N GLU A 245 -1.89 17.61 3.33
CA GLU A 245 -3.09 18.42 3.17
C GLU A 245 -2.85 19.87 3.60
N MET A 246 -2.72 20.77 2.64
CA MET A 246 -2.45 22.19 2.86
C MET A 246 -3.58 22.92 3.60
N ALA A 247 -4.83 22.44 3.49
CA ALA A 247 -5.99 23.03 4.15
C ALA A 247 -6.10 22.72 5.66
N VAL A 248 -5.33 21.74 6.13
CA VAL A 248 -5.23 21.43 7.56
C VAL A 248 -4.22 22.38 8.19
N GLY A 249 -4.76 23.35 8.90
CA GLY A 249 -3.91 24.36 9.47
C GLY A 249 -3.65 24.19 10.95
N LEU A 250 -2.50 24.69 11.45
CA LEU A 250 -2.08 24.80 12.85
C LEU A 250 -2.14 23.50 13.69
N ALA A 251 -2.67 22.43 13.13
CA ALA A 251 -2.82 21.14 13.79
C ALA A 251 -1.51 20.34 13.83
N GLY A 252 -0.52 20.79 13.06
CA GLY A 252 0.77 20.13 12.96
C GLY A 252 0.83 19.05 11.89
N ASP A 253 2.00 18.50 11.75
CA ASP A 253 2.40 17.52 10.75
C ASP A 253 1.45 16.31 10.68
N PHE A 254 1.13 15.74 11.83
CA PHE A 254 0.32 14.54 11.98
C PHE A 254 -1.06 14.61 11.31
N ASP A 255 -1.73 15.76 11.38
CA ASP A 255 -3.08 15.92 10.83
C ASP A 255 -3.05 16.11 9.31
N THR A 256 -1.98 16.69 8.77
CA THR A 256 -1.83 16.94 7.32
C THR A 256 -1.76 15.64 6.51
N VAL A 257 -1.37 14.52 7.11
CA VAL A 257 -1.25 13.20 6.48
C VAL A 257 -2.47 12.31 6.70
N THR A 258 -3.50 12.80 7.38
CA THR A 258 -4.69 11.98 7.71
C THR A 258 -5.36 11.39 6.48
N ARG A 259 -5.47 12.16 5.40
CA ARG A 259 -6.08 11.70 4.16
C ARG A 259 -5.20 10.65 3.46
N TYR A 260 -3.89 10.85 3.43
CA TYR A 260 -2.93 9.88 2.91
C TYR A 260 -3.04 8.54 3.66
N LYS A 261 -2.97 8.56 4.99
CA LYS A 261 -3.08 7.37 5.85
C LYS A 261 -4.37 6.59 5.64
N LYS A 262 -5.47 7.25 5.35
CA LYS A 262 -6.77 6.61 5.09
C LYS A 262 -6.91 6.04 3.69
N THR A 263 -6.20 6.59 2.70
CA THR A 263 -6.46 6.30 1.28
C THR A 263 -5.33 5.50 0.63
N ILE A 264 -4.09 5.76 0.99
CA ILE A 264 -2.89 5.24 0.31
C ILE A 264 -2.16 4.21 1.16
N ALA A 265 -1.48 4.63 2.22
CA ALA A 265 -0.61 3.80 3.04
C ALA A 265 -0.29 4.46 4.39
N PRO A 266 0.33 3.75 5.35
CA PRO A 266 1.10 4.39 6.42
C PRO A 266 2.14 5.36 5.83
N THR A 267 2.47 6.43 6.53
CA THR A 267 3.49 7.37 6.03
C THR A 267 4.89 6.79 6.13
N TYR A 268 5.11 5.89 7.07
CA TYR A 268 6.32 5.08 7.19
C TYR A 268 5.98 3.62 7.52
N TYR A 269 6.72 2.70 6.96
CA TYR A 269 6.53 1.26 7.12
C TYR A 269 7.71 0.48 6.54
N SER A 270 7.73 -0.83 6.73
CA SER A 270 8.74 -1.71 6.16
C SER A 270 8.12 -2.93 5.46
N PHE A 271 8.90 -3.59 4.62
CA PHE A 271 8.56 -4.85 3.97
C PHE A 271 9.82 -5.55 3.47
N ASN A 272 9.71 -6.84 3.16
CA ASN A 272 10.83 -7.62 2.66
C ASN A 272 10.52 -8.20 1.28
N ILE A 273 11.47 -8.15 0.38
CA ILE A 273 11.42 -8.84 -0.91
C ILE A 273 12.73 -9.59 -1.09
N GLY A 274 12.65 -10.90 -1.18
CA GLY A 274 13.85 -11.75 -1.22
C GLY A 274 14.78 -11.49 -0.03
N ASN A 275 16.02 -11.15 -0.30
CA ASN A 275 17.03 -10.93 0.74
C ASN A 275 17.17 -9.45 1.17
N VAL A 276 16.25 -8.59 0.75
CA VAL A 276 16.33 -7.14 1.00
C VAL A 276 15.21 -6.71 1.92
N HIS A 277 15.55 -5.90 2.92
CA HIS A 277 14.60 -5.20 3.77
C HIS A 277 14.44 -3.77 3.27
N TYR A 278 13.21 -3.40 2.92
CA TYR A 278 12.84 -2.08 2.45
C TYR A 278 12.18 -1.30 3.57
N VAL A 279 12.58 -0.06 3.74
CA VAL A 279 12.01 0.88 4.73
C VAL A 279 11.54 2.12 3.98
N VAL A 280 10.27 2.42 4.09
CA VAL A 280 9.69 3.69 3.64
C VAL A 280 9.72 4.65 4.81
N ILE A 281 10.24 5.85 4.57
CA ILE A 281 10.41 6.91 5.56
C ILE A 281 9.59 8.13 5.11
N ASP A 282 8.91 8.75 6.05
CA ASP A 282 8.34 10.08 5.93
C ASP A 282 9.38 11.08 6.44
N ASP A 283 10.01 11.78 5.53
CA ASP A 283 11.07 12.74 5.85
C ASP A 283 10.62 14.20 5.66
N ILE A 284 9.31 14.43 5.67
CA ILE A 284 8.70 15.74 5.57
C ILE A 284 7.98 16.07 6.89
N GLU A 285 8.48 17.02 7.64
CA GLU A 285 7.77 17.63 8.77
C GLU A 285 7.00 18.85 8.27
N CYS A 286 5.69 18.73 8.11
CA CYS A 286 4.86 19.82 7.64
C CYS A 286 4.64 20.88 8.71
N THR A 287 4.92 22.15 8.37
CA THR A 287 4.80 23.31 9.27
C THR A 287 3.76 24.33 8.78
N ASN A 288 2.75 23.90 8.07
CA ASN A 288 1.70 24.75 7.52
C ASN A 288 1.12 25.75 8.52
N THR A 289 0.93 27.00 8.06
CA THR A 289 0.34 28.06 8.89
C THR A 289 -1.19 28.04 8.94
N GLY A 290 -1.82 27.14 8.20
CA GLY A 290 -3.24 26.82 8.35
C GLY A 290 -4.22 27.66 7.57
N LYS A 291 -3.79 28.45 6.63
CA LYS A 291 -4.69 29.23 5.79
C LYS A 291 -5.27 28.48 4.60
N GLY A 292 -4.70 27.29 4.30
CA GLY A 292 -5.18 26.47 3.19
C GLY A 292 -4.88 27.04 1.80
N ASP A 293 -3.90 27.90 1.68
CA ASP A 293 -3.42 28.46 0.41
C ASP A 293 -1.94 28.16 0.21
N ALA A 294 -1.44 28.37 -1.00
CA ALA A 294 -0.05 28.11 -1.35
C ALA A 294 0.96 28.91 -0.48
N ALA A 295 0.56 30.10 0.01
CA ALA A 295 1.40 30.93 0.84
C ALA A 295 1.48 30.44 2.30
N SER A 296 0.58 29.57 2.71
CA SER A 296 0.55 28.99 4.04
C SER A 296 1.31 27.67 4.14
N ARG A 297 1.70 27.10 3.01
CA ARG A 297 2.41 25.86 2.92
C ARG A 297 3.86 26.04 3.30
N ASP A 298 4.31 25.23 4.25
CA ASP A 298 5.68 25.20 4.72
C ASP A 298 6.05 23.80 5.26
N TYR A 299 7.31 23.42 5.19
CA TYR A 299 7.80 22.14 5.68
C TYR A 299 9.31 22.16 5.92
N ASN A 300 9.78 21.24 6.73
CA ASN A 300 11.19 20.93 6.92
C ASN A 300 11.49 19.52 6.37
N ASP A 301 12.64 19.34 5.78
CA ASP A 301 13.20 18.02 5.46
C ASP A 301 13.70 17.39 6.77
N LYS A 302 12.84 16.57 7.39
CA LYS A 302 13.13 16.04 8.71
C LYS A 302 12.37 14.76 9.00
N VAL A 303 13.10 13.76 9.51
CA VAL A 303 12.51 12.57 10.12
C VAL A 303 12.19 12.86 11.57
N VAL A 304 10.92 12.72 11.97
CA VAL A 304 10.48 12.99 13.34
C VAL A 304 10.98 11.92 14.32
N GLN A 305 11.21 12.29 15.59
CA GLN A 305 11.78 11.41 16.60
C GLN A 305 10.98 10.12 16.81
N GLU A 306 9.67 10.21 16.74
CA GLU A 306 8.77 9.07 16.87
C GLU A 306 9.05 8.00 15.83
N GLN A 307 9.22 8.40 14.59
CA GLN A 307 9.54 7.50 13.49
C GLN A 307 10.92 6.84 13.66
N LEU A 308 11.90 7.58 14.21
CA LEU A 308 13.21 7.01 14.55
C LEU A 308 13.13 5.95 15.65
N GLU A 309 12.26 6.14 16.64
CA GLU A 309 12.03 5.13 17.70
C GLU A 309 11.33 3.88 17.12
N TRP A 310 10.37 4.07 16.23
CA TRP A 310 9.78 2.97 15.49
C TRP A 310 10.83 2.22 14.66
N LEU A 311 11.64 2.94 13.87
CA LEU A 311 12.68 2.36 13.02
C LEU A 311 13.69 1.53 13.83
N LYS A 312 14.09 1.98 15.01
CA LYS A 312 14.96 1.19 15.91
C LYS A 312 14.31 -0.13 16.32
N LYS A 313 13.01 -0.12 16.64
CA LYS A 313 12.25 -1.32 16.99
C LYS A 313 12.14 -2.25 15.78
N ASP A 314 11.78 -1.76 14.60
CA ASP A 314 11.65 -2.53 13.37
C ASP A 314 12.98 -3.21 13.00
N LEU A 315 14.06 -2.44 12.94
CA LEU A 315 15.40 -2.96 12.62
C LEU A 315 15.95 -3.94 13.66
N SER A 316 15.40 -3.98 14.88
CA SER A 316 15.79 -4.99 15.88
C SER A 316 15.40 -6.42 15.47
N TYR A 317 14.44 -6.56 14.58
CA TYR A 317 14.02 -7.85 14.01
C TYR A 317 14.75 -8.20 12.71
N VAL A 318 15.59 -7.31 12.19
CA VAL A 318 16.32 -7.48 10.92
C VAL A 318 17.76 -7.94 11.20
N SER A 319 18.21 -8.96 10.47
CA SER A 319 19.60 -9.41 10.60
C SER A 319 20.57 -8.31 10.14
N LYS A 320 21.67 -8.14 10.87
CA LYS A 320 22.72 -7.17 10.50
C LYS A 320 23.37 -7.43 9.15
N SER A 321 23.19 -8.61 8.58
CA SER A 321 23.67 -8.96 7.25
C SER A 321 22.66 -8.70 6.14
N THR A 322 21.43 -8.32 6.47
CA THR A 322 20.37 -8.02 5.51
C THR A 322 20.63 -6.66 4.86
N PRO A 323 20.72 -6.58 3.52
CA PRO A 323 20.75 -5.30 2.82
C PRO A 323 19.50 -4.46 3.13
N LEU A 324 19.71 -3.17 3.39
CA LEU A 324 18.64 -2.21 3.65
C LEU A 324 18.50 -1.27 2.44
N VAL A 325 17.25 -1.00 2.06
CA VAL A 325 16.90 0.05 1.10
C VAL A 325 15.94 1.01 1.78
N PHE A 326 16.34 2.27 1.87
CA PHE A 326 15.48 3.34 2.38
C PHE A 326 14.87 4.11 1.22
N ALA A 327 13.56 4.24 1.21
CA ALA A 327 12.79 5.07 0.31
C ALA A 327 12.28 6.29 1.06
N MET A 328 12.60 7.48 0.57
CA MET A 328 12.21 8.76 1.14
C MET A 328 12.08 9.79 0.02
N HIS A 329 11.42 10.92 0.30
CA HIS A 329 11.18 11.95 -0.71
C HIS A 329 12.34 12.93 -0.81
N ALA A 330 12.72 13.58 0.27
CA ALA A 330 13.82 14.51 0.28
C ALA A 330 15.18 13.78 0.30
N PRO A 331 16.17 14.22 -0.50
CA PRO A 331 17.48 13.58 -0.50
C PRO A 331 18.22 13.85 0.80
N LEU A 332 18.89 12.82 1.34
CA LEU A 332 19.73 12.95 2.54
C LEU A 332 20.90 13.95 2.35
N TYR A 333 21.34 14.13 1.11
CA TYR A 333 22.46 14.99 0.77
C TYR A 333 22.04 16.07 -0.23
N ASN A 334 22.50 17.28 0.04
CA ASN A 334 22.41 18.39 -0.90
C ASN A 334 23.83 18.81 -1.33
N ASP A 335 24.14 18.67 -2.62
CA ASP A 335 25.44 19.04 -3.20
C ASP A 335 25.80 20.54 -3.00
N SER A 336 24.78 21.41 -2.86
CA SER A 336 24.98 22.85 -2.62
C SER A 336 25.57 23.15 -1.24
N GLU A 337 25.45 22.25 -0.29
CA GLU A 337 25.90 22.41 1.09
C GLU A 337 27.15 21.62 1.46
N LYS A 338 27.92 21.15 0.47
CA LYS A 338 29.22 20.46 0.62
C LYS A 338 29.26 19.41 1.73
N GLY A 339 28.30 18.51 1.73
CA GLY A 339 28.27 17.35 2.61
C GLY A 339 27.48 17.54 3.91
N SER A 340 26.67 18.58 4.04
CA SER A 340 25.63 18.61 5.07
C SER A 340 24.50 17.62 4.73
N LEU A 341 23.95 16.99 5.74
CA LEU A 341 22.74 16.18 5.62
C LEU A 341 21.52 17.10 5.58
N ASN A 342 20.64 16.92 4.61
CA ASN A 342 19.36 17.64 4.57
C ASN A 342 18.45 17.19 5.71
N ASN A 343 18.45 15.90 6.01
CA ASN A 343 17.69 15.32 7.10
C ASN A 343 18.57 15.29 8.37
N THR A 344 18.34 16.21 9.28
CA THR A 344 18.89 16.15 10.63
C THR A 344 17.91 15.42 11.52
N ALA A 345 18.19 14.13 11.76
CA ALA A 345 17.48 13.33 12.75
C ALA A 345 17.94 13.66 14.14
#